data_402b0219c6507b7fbb11998f0072f523
#
_entry.id   402b0219c6507b7fbb11998f0072f523
#
_cell.length_a   1.000
_cell.length_b   1.000
_cell.length_c   1.000
_cell.angle_alpha   90.00
_cell.angle_beta   90.00
_cell.angle_gamma   90.00
#
_symmetry.space_group_name_H-M   'P 1'
#
loop_
_entity.id
_entity.type
_entity.pdbx_description
1 polymer ?
#
loop_
_entity_poly.entity_id
_entity_poly.type
_entity_poly.pdbx_seq_one_letter_code
_entity_poly.pdbx_strand_id
1 'polypeptide(L)'
;VIDPAGPLTHDGVIPVRDLVEKPAPQDAPSNFILTGRYVLTADAWDEIESLTPGSGGELQLTDALRAQAARAPFHAVVADESRLDTGTPLGFLTASIQLGLANPDLAADLRDFLRHLHL
;
A
#
# COMPACT_ATOMS: atom_id res chain seq x y z
N VAL A 1 1.52 -4.29 7.13
CA VAL A 1 0.28 -5.09 7.25
C VAL A 1 -0.59 -4.48 8.34
N ILE A 2 -1.90 -4.48 8.14
CA ILE A 2 -2.90 -3.96 9.09
C ILE A 2 -3.33 -5.07 10.05
N ASP A 3 -3.42 -4.75 11.36
CA ASP A 3 -4.16 -5.54 12.34
C ASP A 3 -5.57 -4.93 12.50
N PRO A 4 -6.64 -5.59 12.00
CA PRO A 4 -7.98 -5.06 12.08
C PRO A 4 -8.51 -5.06 13.52
N ALA A 5 -9.22 -3.98 13.91
CA ALA A 5 -9.98 -3.91 15.17
C ALA A 5 -11.40 -4.47 15.01
N GLY A 6 -11.85 -4.72 13.79
CA GLY A 6 -13.18 -5.20 13.46
C GLY A 6 -13.31 -5.61 11.99
N PRO A 7 -14.51 -6.03 11.56
CA PRO A 7 -14.75 -6.47 10.20
C PRO A 7 -14.68 -5.32 9.20
N LEU A 8 -14.45 -5.66 7.92
CA LEU A 8 -14.66 -4.76 6.80
C LEU A 8 -16.13 -4.33 6.75
N THR A 9 -16.37 -3.03 6.70
CA THR A 9 -17.72 -2.48 6.55
C THR A 9 -18.20 -2.55 5.11
N HIS A 10 -19.50 -2.34 4.91
CA HIS A 10 -20.10 -2.28 3.57
C HIS A 10 -19.46 -1.17 2.70
N ASP A 11 -19.00 -0.08 3.31
CA ASP A 11 -18.38 1.06 2.61
C ASP A 11 -16.87 0.87 2.37
N GLY A 12 -16.36 -0.34 2.53
CA GLY A 12 -14.96 -0.65 2.27
C GLY A 12 -13.99 -0.14 3.34
N VAL A 13 -14.47 0.16 4.54
CA VAL A 13 -13.66 0.70 5.64
C VAL A 13 -13.36 -0.40 6.67
N ILE A 14 -12.13 -0.46 7.15
CA ILE A 14 -11.67 -1.35 8.22
C ILE A 14 -11.18 -0.49 9.38
N PRO A 15 -11.72 -0.66 10.60
CA PRO A 15 -11.11 -0.07 11.79
C PRO A 15 -9.77 -0.77 12.06
N VAL A 16 -8.74 0.01 12.35
CA VAL A 16 -7.36 -0.47 12.53
C VAL A 16 -7.01 -0.44 14.02
N ARG A 17 -6.50 -1.56 14.52
CA ARG A 17 -5.97 -1.69 15.89
C ARG A 17 -4.49 -1.40 15.93
N ASP A 18 -3.74 -1.99 14.99
CA ASP A 18 -2.29 -1.89 14.94
C ASP A 18 -1.79 -2.02 13.49
N LEU A 19 -0.53 -1.69 13.29
CA LEU A 19 0.16 -1.76 12.02
C LEU A 19 1.50 -2.46 12.23
N VAL A 20 1.83 -3.43 11.38
CA VAL A 20 3.07 -4.21 11.47
C VAL A 20 3.88 -4.03 10.20
N GLU A 21 5.10 -3.52 10.34
CA GLU A 21 6.01 -3.34 9.21
C GLU A 21 6.60 -4.69 8.78
N LYS A 22 6.38 -5.06 7.52
CA LYS A 22 6.95 -6.26 6.86
C LYS A 22 7.01 -7.52 7.74
N PRO A 23 5.89 -7.96 8.36
CA PRO A 23 5.91 -9.18 9.17
C PRO A 23 6.27 -10.40 8.30
N ALA A 24 6.81 -11.43 8.92
CA ALA A 24 6.91 -12.71 8.25
C ALA A 24 5.50 -13.24 7.92
N PRO A 25 5.30 -14.01 6.85
CA PRO A 25 3.95 -14.44 6.43
C PRO A 25 3.13 -15.11 7.51
N GLN A 26 3.76 -15.92 8.36
CA GLN A 26 3.11 -16.62 9.49
C GLN A 26 2.73 -15.69 10.65
N ASP A 27 3.35 -14.50 10.74
CA ASP A 27 3.16 -13.53 11.81
C ASP A 27 2.27 -12.36 11.36
N ALA A 28 1.83 -12.37 10.08
CA ALA A 28 0.99 -11.34 9.53
C ALA A 28 -0.42 -11.39 10.17
N PRO A 29 -0.89 -10.29 10.80
CA PRO A 29 -2.19 -10.26 11.47
C PRO A 29 -3.36 -10.33 10.49
N SER A 30 -3.15 -10.04 9.22
CA SER A 30 -4.15 -10.09 8.16
C SER A 30 -3.50 -10.13 6.77
N ASN A 31 -4.33 -10.21 5.73
CA ASN A 31 -3.91 -10.06 4.32
C ASN A 31 -4.01 -8.61 3.81
N PHE A 32 -4.38 -7.66 4.66
CA PHE A 32 -4.48 -6.25 4.25
C PHE A 32 -3.14 -5.55 4.37
N ILE A 33 -2.67 -4.99 3.27
CA ILE A 33 -1.41 -4.25 3.21
C ILE A 33 -1.66 -2.76 3.02
N LEU A 34 -0.75 -1.95 3.53
CA LEU A 34 -0.72 -0.51 3.26
C LEU A 34 -0.13 -0.25 1.87
N THR A 35 -0.78 0.61 1.10
CA THR A 35 -0.38 0.95 -0.28
C THR A 35 0.31 2.30 -0.41
N GLY A 36 0.63 2.96 0.72
CA GLY A 36 1.39 4.20 0.72
C GLY A 36 0.57 5.47 0.45
N ARG A 37 -0.76 5.42 0.61
CA ARG A 37 -1.62 6.60 0.58
C ARG A 37 -2.26 6.81 1.95
N TYR A 38 -2.07 8.00 2.51
CA TYR A 38 -2.50 8.34 3.86
C TYR A 38 -3.18 9.71 3.88
N VAL A 39 -4.23 9.81 4.67
CA VAL A 39 -4.82 11.08 5.11
C VAL A 39 -4.60 11.13 6.61
N LEU A 40 -3.75 12.02 7.06
CA LEU A 40 -3.30 12.12 8.44
C LEU A 40 -3.71 13.47 9.03
N THR A 41 -3.97 13.49 10.32
CA THR A 41 -4.18 14.71 11.09
C THR A 41 -2.84 15.39 11.41
N ALA A 42 -2.86 16.67 11.78
CA ALA A 42 -1.64 17.44 11.96
C ALA A 42 -0.72 16.90 13.08
N ASP A 43 -1.28 16.22 14.06
CA ASP A 43 -0.55 15.55 15.15
C ASP A 43 0.33 14.37 14.70
N ALA A 44 0.16 13.91 13.43
CA ALA A 44 1.09 12.94 12.84
C ALA A 44 2.54 13.46 12.78
N TRP A 45 2.73 14.76 12.68
CA TRP A 45 4.06 15.35 12.66
C TRP A 45 4.78 15.19 13.99
N ASP A 46 4.07 15.29 15.10
CA ASP A 46 4.64 15.09 16.43
C ASP A 46 5.14 13.65 16.60
N GLU A 47 4.40 12.69 16.07
CA GLU A 47 4.79 11.27 16.07
C GLU A 47 6.01 11.02 15.15
N ILE A 48 6.04 11.65 13.98
CA ILE A 48 7.17 11.52 13.04
C ILE A 48 8.45 12.14 13.62
N GLU A 49 8.36 13.30 14.27
CA GLU A 49 9.49 13.95 14.92
C GLU A 49 10.05 13.14 16.10
N SER A 50 9.21 12.37 16.76
CA SER A 50 9.59 11.53 17.91
C SER A 50 10.13 10.14 17.51
N LEU A 51 10.13 9.80 16.20
CA LEU A 51 10.60 8.50 15.73
C LEU A 51 12.05 8.25 16.12
N THR A 52 12.30 7.03 16.54
CA THR A 52 13.65 6.50 16.73
C THR A 52 13.92 5.41 15.70
N PRO A 53 15.18 5.21 15.26
CA PRO A 53 15.51 4.15 14.31
C PRO A 53 15.04 2.78 14.81
N GLY A 54 14.22 2.12 14.00
CA GLY A 54 13.70 0.78 14.26
C GLY A 54 14.61 -0.33 13.71
N SER A 55 14.01 -1.46 13.39
CA SER A 55 14.71 -2.59 12.79
C SER A 55 15.40 -2.17 11.48
N GLY A 56 16.71 -2.45 11.39
CA GLY A 56 17.53 -2.03 10.25
C GLY A 56 18.12 -0.62 10.33
N GLY A 57 17.87 0.14 11.41
CA GLY A 57 18.39 1.48 11.61
C GLY A 57 17.68 2.57 10.82
N GLU A 58 16.53 2.27 10.21
CA GLU A 58 15.71 3.21 9.46
C GLU A 58 14.56 3.77 10.31
N LEU A 59 14.15 5.01 10.04
CA LEU A 59 12.93 5.58 10.57
C LEU A 59 11.75 5.05 9.77
N GLN A 60 10.83 4.34 10.43
CA GLN A 60 9.68 3.73 9.78
C GLN A 60 8.41 4.56 10.01
N LEU A 61 7.79 5.05 8.94
CA LEU A 61 6.49 5.73 9.02
C LEU A 61 5.43 4.86 9.72
N THR A 62 5.50 3.55 9.55
CA THR A 62 4.59 2.61 10.20
C THR A 62 4.58 2.76 11.72
N ASP A 63 5.72 3.09 12.35
CA ASP A 63 5.80 3.28 13.80
C ASP A 63 5.05 4.56 14.24
N ALA A 64 5.13 5.65 13.47
CA ALA A 64 4.34 6.86 13.74
C ALA A 64 2.83 6.58 13.56
N LEU A 65 2.44 5.85 12.52
CA LEU A 65 1.04 5.49 12.30
C LEU A 65 0.50 4.57 13.40
N ARG A 66 1.32 3.68 13.94
CA ARG A 66 0.98 2.84 15.11
C ARG A 66 0.72 3.70 16.34
N ALA A 67 1.58 4.69 16.60
CA ALA A 67 1.40 5.60 17.72
C ALA A 67 0.08 6.39 17.60
N GLN A 68 -0.26 6.85 16.39
CA GLN A 68 -1.57 7.48 16.14
C GLN A 68 -2.73 6.52 16.35
N ALA A 69 -2.67 5.30 15.80
CA ALA A 69 -3.72 4.30 15.93
C ALA A 69 -3.97 3.91 17.40
N ALA A 70 -2.96 3.98 18.27
CA ALA A 70 -3.09 3.73 19.69
C ALA A 70 -3.81 4.86 20.46
N ARG A 71 -3.87 6.08 19.90
CA ARG A 71 -4.41 7.27 20.58
C ARG A 71 -5.78 7.71 20.07
N ALA A 72 -6.06 7.45 18.81
CA ALA A 72 -7.28 7.92 18.14
C ALA A 72 -7.81 6.85 17.18
N PRO A 73 -9.12 6.92 16.82
CA PRO A 73 -9.67 6.04 15.79
C PRO A 73 -8.87 6.14 14.49
N PHE A 74 -8.38 5.00 14.03
CA PHE A 74 -7.62 4.88 12.80
C PHE A 74 -8.35 3.90 11.86
N HIS A 75 -8.47 4.27 10.60
CA HIS A 75 -9.23 3.49 9.63
C HIS A 75 -8.42 3.27 8.36
N ALA A 76 -8.59 2.12 7.75
CA ALA A 76 -8.11 1.84 6.41
C ALA A 76 -9.29 1.76 5.44
N VAL A 77 -9.09 2.26 4.23
CA VAL A 77 -10.03 2.10 3.13
C VAL A 77 -9.46 1.07 2.18
N VAL A 78 -10.24 0.03 1.89
CA VAL A 78 -9.86 -0.99 0.91
C VAL A 78 -10.05 -0.40 -0.49
N ALA A 79 -8.97 -0.38 -1.26
CA ALA A 79 -9.00 0.05 -2.65
C ALA A 79 -9.34 -1.13 -3.56
N ASP A 80 -10.23 -0.91 -4.51
CA ASP A 80 -10.61 -1.91 -5.53
C ASP A 80 -9.61 -1.93 -6.70
N GLU A 81 -8.74 -0.91 -6.80
CA GLU A 81 -7.77 -0.79 -7.87
C GLU A 81 -6.61 -1.78 -7.69
N SER A 82 -6.14 -2.31 -8.81
CA SER A 82 -4.95 -3.15 -8.84
C SER A 82 -3.71 -2.35 -8.42
N ARG A 83 -2.98 -2.83 -7.43
CA ARG A 83 -1.66 -2.29 -7.08
C ARG A 83 -0.64 -2.78 -8.09
N LEU A 84 0.00 -1.83 -8.77
CA LEU A 84 1.12 -2.09 -9.67
C LEU A 84 2.44 -1.80 -8.93
N ASP A 85 3.27 -2.82 -8.79
CA ASP A 85 4.57 -2.67 -8.15
C ASP A 85 5.64 -2.32 -9.19
N THR A 86 6.12 -1.08 -9.15
CA THR A 86 7.14 -0.57 -10.07
C THR A 86 8.55 -0.55 -9.47
N GLY A 87 8.74 -1.14 -8.29
CA GLY A 87 10.01 -1.16 -7.57
C GLY A 87 11.08 -2.07 -8.18
N THR A 88 10.73 -2.88 -9.18
CA THR A 88 11.69 -3.70 -9.94
C THR A 88 11.61 -3.38 -11.44
N PRO A 89 12.68 -3.60 -12.22
CA PRO A 89 12.65 -3.40 -13.67
C PRO A 89 11.51 -4.18 -14.36
N LEU A 90 11.28 -5.42 -13.98
CA LEU A 90 10.18 -6.22 -14.53
C LEU A 90 8.82 -5.66 -14.10
N GLY A 91 8.66 -5.28 -12.84
CA GLY A 91 7.43 -4.67 -12.32
C GLY A 91 7.10 -3.37 -13.06
N PHE A 92 8.09 -2.52 -13.33
CA PHE A 92 7.91 -1.30 -14.10
C PHE A 92 7.45 -1.58 -15.54
N LEU A 93 8.07 -2.54 -16.22
CA LEU A 93 7.70 -2.92 -17.61
C LEU A 93 6.28 -3.49 -17.65
N THR A 94 5.96 -4.41 -16.77
CA THR A 94 4.61 -5.02 -16.71
C THR A 94 3.52 -4.00 -16.37
N ALA A 95 3.78 -3.10 -15.42
CA ALA A 95 2.87 -2.01 -15.08
C ALA A 95 2.65 -1.07 -16.29
N SER A 96 3.72 -0.70 -16.99
CA SER A 96 3.65 0.16 -18.18
C SER A 96 2.79 -0.47 -19.28
N ILE A 97 2.98 -1.77 -19.54
CA ILE A 97 2.17 -2.51 -20.51
C ILE A 97 0.69 -2.56 -20.08
N GLN A 98 0.41 -2.88 -18.82
CA GLN A 98 -0.96 -2.95 -18.31
C GLN A 98 -1.68 -1.60 -18.43
N LEU A 99 -1.03 -0.51 -18.01
CA LEU A 99 -1.57 0.83 -18.11
C LEU A 99 -1.75 1.29 -19.57
N GLY A 100 -0.78 0.97 -20.44
CA GLY A 100 -0.90 1.24 -21.86
C GLY A 100 -2.05 0.50 -22.52
N LEU A 101 -2.29 -0.77 -22.15
CA LEU A 101 -3.42 -1.56 -22.63
C LEU A 101 -4.78 -1.11 -22.07
N ALA A 102 -4.80 -0.45 -20.93
CA ALA A 102 -5.99 0.15 -20.34
C ALA A 102 -6.31 1.53 -20.91
N ASN A 103 -5.33 2.21 -21.51
CA ASN A 103 -5.51 3.52 -22.12
C ASN A 103 -6.14 3.40 -23.52
N PRO A 104 -7.34 3.97 -23.78
CA PRO A 104 -8.02 3.83 -25.06
C PRO A 104 -7.20 4.35 -26.25
N ASP A 105 -6.39 5.39 -26.05
CA ASP A 105 -5.60 6.00 -27.13
C ASP A 105 -4.36 5.18 -27.52
N LEU A 106 -3.90 4.29 -26.64
CA LEU A 106 -2.69 3.48 -26.84
C LEU A 106 -2.98 1.99 -27.06
N ALA A 107 -4.11 1.52 -26.59
CA ALA A 107 -4.41 0.09 -26.46
C ALA A 107 -4.36 -0.68 -27.79
N ALA A 108 -4.80 -0.08 -28.89
CA ALA A 108 -4.85 -0.74 -30.19
C ALA A 108 -3.42 -0.96 -30.73
N ASP A 109 -2.62 0.09 -30.79
CA ASP A 109 -1.27 0.07 -31.31
C ASP A 109 -0.34 -0.78 -30.45
N LEU A 110 -0.51 -0.69 -29.13
CA LEU A 110 0.28 -1.50 -28.20
C LEU A 110 -0.05 -3.00 -28.33
N ARG A 111 -1.33 -3.38 -28.48
CA ARG A 111 -1.70 -4.78 -28.73
C ARG A 111 -1.10 -5.30 -30.03
N ASP A 112 -1.12 -4.49 -31.06
CA ASP A 112 -0.56 -4.87 -32.36
C ASP A 112 0.96 -5.05 -32.28
N PHE A 113 1.66 -4.11 -31.67
CA PHE A 113 3.08 -4.21 -31.37
C PHE A 113 3.44 -5.50 -30.60
N LEU A 114 2.72 -5.80 -29.52
CA LEU A 114 2.97 -6.97 -28.68
C LEU A 114 2.75 -8.29 -29.43
N ARG A 115 1.79 -8.36 -30.38
CA ARG A 115 1.56 -9.55 -31.20
C ARG A 115 2.70 -9.83 -32.18
N HIS A 116 3.39 -8.80 -32.62
CA HIS A 116 4.48 -8.90 -33.59
C HIS A 116 5.87 -9.01 -32.95
N LEU A 117 5.95 -8.99 -31.62
CA LEU A 117 7.19 -9.30 -30.91
C LEU A 117 7.58 -10.76 -31.18
N HIS A 118 8.69 -10.92 -31.91
CA HIS A 118 9.32 -12.24 -32.06
C HIS A 118 10.13 -12.53 -30.80
N LEU A 119 9.67 -13.47 -29.98
CA LEU A 119 10.32 -13.97 -28.77
C LEU A 119 11.05 -15.28 -29.08
#